data_d4cf43cb42ae10cb116753684f18bb4e
#
_entry.id   d4cf43cb42ae10cb116753684f18bb4e
#
_cell.length_a   1.000
_cell.length_b   1.000
_cell.length_c   1.000
_cell.angle_alpha   90.00
_cell.angle_beta   90.00
_cell.angle_gamma   90.00
#
_symmetry.space_group_name_H-M   'P 1'
#
loop_
_entity.id
_entity.type
_entity.pdbx_description
1 polymer ?
#
loop_
_entity_poly.entity_id
_entity_poly.type
_entity_poly.pdbx_seq_one_letter_code
_entity_poly.pdbx_strand_id
1 'polypeptide(L)'
;SLEVGSDMSLFVHLTLLPYIDVTKEIKTKPTQHSVKELRSIGIQPDILLCRGKNEIDDRIKKKLALFTNVSKEAVFSAIDAETIYDIPVLLQKQNIDTYITKSLKLKNKKLNLKPWTDYRKKLNRCKRSTTIAMIGKYVDLEDSYKSLNEALYHAGIINGARVNIEYIDSEKINNKYLKNLKKVNGILVPGGFGDRGIEGKI
;
A
#
# COMPACT_ATOMS: atom_id res chain seq x y z
N SER A 1 -22.50 9.94 -7.97
CA SER A 1 -22.39 10.90 -9.09
C SER A 1 -23.74 11.50 -9.51
N LEU A 2 -24.87 10.78 -9.37
CA LEU A 2 -26.19 11.34 -9.70
C LEU A 2 -26.52 12.60 -8.90
N GLU A 3 -26.14 12.66 -7.63
CA GLU A 3 -26.42 13.82 -6.76
C GLU A 3 -25.47 14.99 -7.02
N VAL A 4 -24.20 14.73 -7.31
CA VAL A 4 -23.16 15.78 -7.45
C VAL A 4 -22.81 16.09 -8.91
N GLY A 5 -23.26 15.28 -9.86
CA GLY A 5 -22.95 15.40 -11.28
C GLY A 5 -21.59 14.83 -11.68
N SER A 6 -21.44 14.47 -12.96
CA SER A 6 -20.23 13.90 -13.52
C SER A 6 -19.01 14.86 -13.52
N ASP A 7 -19.26 16.16 -13.51
CA ASP A 7 -18.21 17.20 -13.47
C ASP A 7 -17.57 17.33 -12.08
N MET A 8 -18.24 16.82 -11.04
CA MET A 8 -17.83 16.95 -9.64
C MET A 8 -17.40 15.61 -9.01
N SER A 9 -17.47 14.52 -9.77
CA SER A 9 -17.10 13.18 -9.29
C SER A 9 -16.28 12.44 -10.33
N LEU A 10 -15.38 11.56 -9.85
CA LEU A 10 -14.51 10.77 -10.70
C LEU A 10 -14.32 9.39 -10.05
N PHE A 11 -14.60 8.34 -10.82
CA PHE A 11 -14.47 6.96 -10.37
C PHE A 11 -13.11 6.40 -10.72
N VAL A 12 -12.29 6.16 -9.70
CA VAL A 12 -11.01 5.48 -9.83
C VAL A 12 -11.19 4.02 -9.45
N HIS A 13 -11.04 3.11 -10.41
CA HIS A 13 -11.14 1.68 -10.17
C HIS A 13 -9.76 1.07 -9.98
N LEU A 14 -9.49 0.61 -8.76
CA LEU A 14 -8.28 -0.15 -8.44
C LEU A 14 -8.51 -1.62 -8.81
N THR A 15 -7.65 -2.16 -9.67
CA THR A 15 -7.78 -3.52 -10.18
C THR A 15 -6.44 -4.24 -10.20
N LEU A 16 -6.45 -5.57 -10.27
CA LEU A 16 -5.26 -6.40 -10.31
C LEU A 16 -4.90 -6.80 -11.73
N LEU A 17 -3.63 -6.64 -12.09
CA LEU A 17 -3.00 -7.17 -13.30
C LEU A 17 -2.00 -8.26 -12.92
N PRO A 18 -2.42 -9.53 -12.88
CA PRO A 18 -1.52 -10.63 -12.56
C PRO A 18 -0.41 -10.76 -13.61
N TYR A 19 0.82 -10.93 -13.11
CA TYR A 19 1.96 -11.30 -13.92
C TYR A 19 2.27 -12.78 -13.72
N ILE A 20 2.37 -13.53 -14.82
CA ILE A 20 2.72 -14.95 -14.79
C ILE A 20 4.21 -15.08 -15.09
N ASP A 21 4.99 -15.42 -14.07
CA ASP A 21 6.46 -15.48 -14.16
C ASP A 21 6.94 -16.52 -15.19
N VAL A 22 6.22 -17.63 -15.37
CA VAL A 22 6.57 -18.69 -16.33
C VAL A 22 6.46 -18.22 -17.78
N THR A 23 5.36 -17.54 -18.12
CA THR A 23 5.10 -17.05 -19.49
C THR A 23 5.58 -15.62 -19.70
N LYS A 24 6.06 -14.94 -18.65
CA LYS A 24 6.45 -13.52 -18.64
C LYS A 24 5.36 -12.62 -19.20
N GLU A 25 4.12 -12.91 -18.86
CA GLU A 25 2.95 -12.24 -19.44
C GLU A 25 2.06 -11.61 -18.38
N ILE A 26 1.61 -10.37 -18.66
CA ILE A 26 0.56 -9.69 -17.88
C ILE A 26 -0.82 -10.16 -18.38
N LYS A 27 -1.65 -10.63 -17.46
CA LYS A 27 -3.03 -11.06 -17.77
C LYS A 27 -4.02 -9.92 -17.56
N THR A 28 -4.66 -9.47 -18.64
CA THR A 28 -5.62 -8.35 -18.62
C THR A 28 -7.07 -8.79 -18.36
N LYS A 29 -7.39 -10.08 -18.50
CA LYS A 29 -8.75 -10.57 -18.29
C LYS A 29 -9.33 -10.31 -16.90
N PRO A 30 -8.58 -10.48 -15.78
CA PRO A 30 -9.10 -10.17 -14.44
C PRO A 30 -9.58 -8.71 -14.33
N THR A 31 -8.80 -7.75 -14.83
CA THR A 31 -9.19 -6.34 -14.90
C THR A 31 -10.44 -6.12 -15.73
N GLN A 32 -10.53 -6.75 -16.93
CA GLN A 32 -11.70 -6.63 -17.80
C GLN A 32 -12.96 -7.16 -17.10
N HIS A 33 -12.87 -8.30 -16.40
CA HIS A 33 -13.98 -8.85 -15.61
C HIS A 33 -14.37 -7.93 -14.47
N SER A 34 -13.39 -7.43 -13.70
CA SER A 34 -13.63 -6.52 -12.59
C SER A 34 -14.38 -5.25 -13.05
N VAL A 35 -13.98 -4.66 -14.18
CA VAL A 35 -14.68 -3.51 -14.74
C VAL A 35 -16.07 -3.89 -15.28
N LYS A 36 -16.23 -5.08 -15.86
CA LYS A 36 -17.54 -5.57 -16.30
C LYS A 36 -18.52 -5.66 -15.12
N GLU A 37 -18.10 -6.23 -14.00
CA GLU A 37 -18.91 -6.31 -12.77
C GLU A 37 -19.26 -4.92 -12.25
N LEU A 38 -18.29 -3.99 -12.20
CA LEU A 38 -18.55 -2.61 -11.80
C LEU A 38 -19.59 -1.93 -12.68
N ARG A 39 -19.52 -2.15 -13.99
CA ARG A 39 -20.49 -1.62 -14.96
C ARG A 39 -21.88 -2.25 -14.83
N SER A 40 -21.97 -3.50 -14.39
CA SER A 40 -23.26 -4.18 -14.21
C SER A 40 -24.10 -3.55 -13.09
N ILE A 41 -23.46 -2.86 -12.14
CA ILE A 41 -24.12 -2.07 -11.09
C ILE A 41 -24.25 -0.59 -11.46
N GLY A 42 -24.01 -0.21 -12.72
CA GLY A 42 -24.23 1.13 -13.25
C GLY A 42 -23.05 2.10 -13.09
N ILE A 43 -21.85 1.63 -12.73
CA ILE A 43 -20.67 2.49 -12.54
C ILE A 43 -19.69 2.29 -13.69
N GLN A 44 -19.44 3.35 -14.49
CA GLN A 44 -18.35 3.39 -15.46
C GLN A 44 -17.14 4.03 -14.79
N PRO A 45 -15.97 3.35 -14.73
CA PRO A 45 -14.76 3.98 -14.21
C PRO A 45 -14.23 5.04 -15.18
N ASP A 46 -13.73 6.15 -14.63
CA ASP A 46 -13.04 7.20 -15.39
C ASP A 46 -11.53 6.93 -15.45
N ILE A 47 -10.99 6.31 -14.41
CA ILE A 47 -9.58 5.96 -14.28
C ILE A 47 -9.45 4.49 -13.89
N LEU A 48 -8.49 3.80 -14.51
CA LEU A 48 -8.00 2.50 -14.06
C LEU A 48 -6.66 2.66 -13.36
N LEU A 49 -6.59 2.24 -12.12
CA LEU A 49 -5.35 2.09 -11.37
C LEU A 49 -5.01 0.61 -11.26
N CYS A 50 -4.08 0.17 -12.09
CA CYS A 50 -3.79 -1.25 -12.29
C CYS A 50 -2.63 -1.70 -11.41
N ARG A 51 -2.94 -2.45 -10.34
CA ARG A 51 -1.93 -3.01 -9.46
C ARG A 51 -1.25 -4.21 -10.09
N GLY A 52 0.07 -4.22 -10.07
CA GLY A 52 0.87 -5.31 -10.60
C GLY A 52 2.35 -5.20 -10.24
N LYS A 53 3.09 -6.25 -10.56
CA LYS A 53 4.54 -6.34 -10.31
C LYS A 53 5.34 -5.39 -11.23
N ASN A 54 4.86 -5.19 -12.45
CA ASN A 54 5.58 -4.46 -13.51
C ASN A 54 4.76 -3.29 -14.03
N GLU A 55 5.45 -2.30 -14.59
CA GLU A 55 4.80 -1.23 -15.36
C GLU A 55 4.07 -1.77 -16.58
N ILE A 56 2.98 -1.10 -16.93
CA ILE A 56 2.12 -1.47 -18.06
C ILE A 56 2.65 -0.80 -19.31
N ASP A 57 2.97 -1.59 -20.32
CA ASP A 57 3.36 -1.09 -21.64
C ASP A 57 2.19 -0.46 -22.41
N ASP A 58 2.51 0.28 -23.47
CA ASP A 58 1.53 0.98 -24.29
C ASP A 58 0.51 0.04 -24.96
N ARG A 59 0.94 -1.18 -25.32
CA ARG A 59 0.08 -2.20 -25.93
C ARG A 59 -0.99 -2.69 -24.95
N ILE A 60 -0.58 -2.91 -23.70
CA ILE A 60 -1.50 -3.36 -22.64
C ILE A 60 -2.44 -2.21 -22.26
N LYS A 61 -1.95 -0.96 -22.16
CA LYS A 61 -2.79 0.22 -21.93
C LYS A 61 -3.88 0.35 -23.00
N LYS A 62 -3.54 0.24 -24.29
CA LYS A 62 -4.49 0.27 -25.39
C LYS A 62 -5.52 -0.87 -25.28
N LYS A 63 -5.07 -2.07 -24.96
CA LYS A 63 -5.96 -3.22 -24.79
C LYS A 63 -6.94 -3.00 -23.63
N LEU A 64 -6.47 -2.55 -22.47
CA LEU A 64 -7.34 -2.26 -21.34
C LEU A 64 -8.34 -1.15 -21.69
N ALA A 65 -7.87 -0.05 -22.26
CA ALA A 65 -8.72 1.06 -22.67
C ALA A 65 -9.88 0.59 -23.58
N LEU A 66 -9.57 -0.22 -24.58
CA LEU A 66 -10.58 -0.75 -25.52
C LEU A 66 -11.64 -1.61 -24.83
N PHE A 67 -11.22 -2.55 -23.94
CA PHE A 67 -12.14 -3.49 -23.32
C PHE A 67 -12.91 -2.92 -22.12
N THR A 68 -12.43 -1.83 -21.53
CA THR A 68 -13.03 -1.24 -20.33
C THR A 68 -13.75 0.09 -20.60
N ASN A 69 -13.69 0.59 -21.84
CA ASN A 69 -14.24 1.88 -22.24
C ASN A 69 -13.69 3.05 -21.39
N VAL A 70 -12.37 3.02 -21.15
CA VAL A 70 -11.61 4.07 -20.43
C VAL A 70 -10.58 4.64 -21.39
N SER A 71 -10.27 5.93 -21.34
CA SER A 71 -9.23 6.49 -22.20
C SER A 71 -7.87 5.86 -21.89
N LYS A 72 -7.02 5.71 -22.89
CA LYS A 72 -5.67 5.14 -22.70
C LYS A 72 -4.85 5.95 -21.70
N GLU A 73 -5.02 7.26 -21.71
CA GLU A 73 -4.35 8.22 -20.82
C GLU A 73 -4.81 8.10 -19.37
N ALA A 74 -5.96 7.45 -19.15
CA ALA A 74 -6.52 7.20 -17.82
C ALA A 74 -6.17 5.80 -17.26
N VAL A 75 -5.29 5.06 -17.93
CA VAL A 75 -4.80 3.77 -17.45
C VAL A 75 -3.42 3.95 -16.82
N PHE A 76 -3.35 3.79 -15.50
CA PHE A 76 -2.14 3.99 -14.70
C PHE A 76 -1.66 2.69 -14.06
N SER A 77 -0.34 2.56 -13.93
CA SER A 77 0.31 1.46 -13.22
C SER A 77 0.39 1.77 -11.72
N ALA A 78 -0.01 0.84 -10.88
CA ALA A 78 0.26 0.83 -9.44
C ALA A 78 1.19 -0.32 -9.13
N ILE A 79 2.48 -0.13 -9.39
CA ILE A 79 3.49 -1.16 -9.19
C ILE A 79 3.80 -1.38 -7.71
N ASP A 80 4.33 -2.56 -7.38
CA ASP A 80 4.82 -2.84 -6.06
C ASP A 80 5.95 -1.87 -5.67
N ALA A 81 5.87 -1.34 -4.47
CA ALA A 81 6.83 -0.37 -3.94
C ALA A 81 7.47 -0.92 -2.66
N GLU A 82 8.71 -0.54 -2.39
CA GLU A 82 9.40 -0.95 -1.15
C GLU A 82 8.72 -0.39 0.10
N THR A 83 8.10 0.78 -0.04
CA THR A 83 7.35 1.42 1.03
C THR A 83 6.13 2.15 0.46
N ILE A 84 5.06 2.23 1.25
CA ILE A 84 3.86 3.00 0.88
C ILE A 84 4.17 4.48 0.61
N TYR A 85 5.26 5.01 1.16
CA TYR A 85 5.70 6.40 0.98
C TYR A 85 6.33 6.69 -0.39
N ASP A 86 6.63 5.66 -1.17
CA ASP A 86 7.06 5.79 -2.57
C ASP A 86 5.86 5.98 -3.52
N ILE A 87 4.67 5.51 -3.13
CA ILE A 87 3.47 5.51 -4.00
C ILE A 87 3.13 6.89 -4.57
N PRO A 88 3.09 7.99 -3.78
CA PRO A 88 2.78 9.31 -4.33
C PRO A 88 3.76 9.75 -5.43
N VAL A 89 5.04 9.41 -5.28
CA VAL A 89 6.07 9.73 -6.28
C VAL A 89 5.90 8.88 -7.54
N LEU A 90 5.60 7.58 -7.39
CA LEU A 90 5.38 6.66 -8.51
C LEU A 90 4.14 7.04 -9.33
N LEU A 91 3.08 7.46 -8.67
CA LEU A 91 1.85 7.92 -9.33
C LEU A 91 2.07 9.27 -10.03
N GLN A 92 2.76 10.21 -9.37
CA GLN A 92 3.07 11.51 -9.95
C GLN A 92 3.92 11.41 -11.22
N LYS A 93 4.87 10.48 -11.28
CA LYS A 93 5.68 10.24 -12.50
C LYS A 93 4.82 9.91 -13.73
N GLN A 94 3.62 9.38 -13.52
CA GLN A 94 2.64 9.06 -14.56
C GLN A 94 1.65 10.21 -14.80
N ASN A 95 1.77 11.34 -14.09
CA ASN A 95 0.88 12.53 -14.17
C ASN A 95 -0.59 12.23 -13.79
N ILE A 96 -0.85 11.28 -12.88
CA ILE A 96 -2.21 10.98 -12.44
C ILE A 96 -2.85 12.17 -11.72
N ASP A 97 -2.07 12.92 -10.95
CA ASP A 97 -2.47 14.16 -10.29
C ASP A 97 -2.96 15.22 -11.29
N THR A 98 -2.21 15.41 -12.38
CA THR A 98 -2.58 16.32 -13.46
C THR A 98 -3.81 15.84 -14.21
N TYR A 99 -3.95 14.52 -14.43
CA TYR A 99 -5.15 13.95 -15.05
C TYR A 99 -6.39 14.20 -14.20
N ILE A 100 -6.33 13.91 -12.90
CA ILE A 100 -7.44 14.09 -11.96
C ILE A 100 -7.84 15.57 -11.84
N THR A 101 -6.87 16.48 -11.64
CA THR A 101 -7.16 17.91 -11.49
C THR A 101 -7.76 18.51 -12.76
N LYS A 102 -7.31 18.07 -13.93
CA LYS A 102 -7.89 18.46 -15.22
C LYS A 102 -9.31 17.95 -15.40
N SER A 103 -9.55 16.66 -15.08
CA SER A 103 -10.88 16.04 -15.22
C SER A 103 -11.92 16.70 -14.30
N LEU A 104 -11.53 17.06 -13.09
CA LEU A 104 -12.39 17.75 -12.13
C LEU A 104 -12.37 19.28 -12.28
N LYS A 105 -11.76 19.83 -13.34
CA LYS A 105 -11.65 21.27 -13.60
C LYS A 105 -11.09 22.08 -12.43
N LEU A 106 -10.23 21.44 -11.61
CA LEU A 106 -9.59 22.08 -10.47
C LEU A 106 -8.43 22.96 -10.90
N LYS A 107 -8.20 24.04 -10.13
CA LYS A 107 -7.02 24.89 -10.36
C LYS A 107 -5.74 24.07 -10.08
N ASN A 108 -4.90 23.96 -11.09
CA ASN A 108 -3.63 23.25 -10.94
C ASN A 108 -2.69 24.05 -10.02
N LYS A 109 -2.26 23.44 -8.91
CA LYS A 109 -1.24 24.00 -8.02
C LYS A 109 0.07 23.24 -8.21
N LYS A 110 1.20 23.91 -8.05
CA LYS A 110 2.51 23.25 -8.09
C LYS A 110 2.58 22.18 -7.01
N LEU A 111 2.71 20.92 -7.44
CA LEU A 111 2.82 19.78 -6.55
C LEU A 111 4.13 19.84 -5.75
N ASN A 112 4.06 19.59 -4.45
CA ASN A 112 5.21 19.50 -3.56
C ASN A 112 5.29 18.11 -2.94
N LEU A 113 6.12 17.24 -3.50
CA LEU A 113 6.40 15.89 -2.97
C LEU A 113 7.64 15.85 -2.05
N LYS A 114 8.19 17.00 -1.67
CA LYS A 114 9.37 17.05 -0.80
C LYS A 114 9.20 16.28 0.52
N PRO A 115 8.05 16.34 1.23
CA PRO A 115 7.86 15.55 2.45
C PRO A 115 8.04 14.04 2.22
N TRP A 116 7.51 13.50 1.11
CA TRP A 116 7.60 12.09 0.74
C TRP A 116 9.03 11.68 0.37
N THR A 117 9.70 12.49 -0.46
CA THR A 117 11.08 12.22 -0.86
C THR A 117 12.07 12.39 0.29
N ASP A 118 11.83 13.31 1.21
CA ASP A 118 12.67 13.51 2.40
C ASP A 118 12.52 12.36 3.39
N TYR A 119 11.32 11.79 3.54
CA TYR A 119 11.11 10.58 4.32
C TYR A 119 11.98 9.43 3.78
N ARG A 120 11.92 9.17 2.49
CA ARG A 120 12.74 8.13 1.83
C ARG A 120 14.24 8.36 2.03
N LYS A 121 14.70 9.61 1.87
CA LYS A 121 16.11 9.96 2.12
C LYS A 121 16.53 9.70 3.56
N LYS A 122 15.68 10.03 4.54
CA LYS A 122 15.95 9.78 5.96
C LYS A 122 16.04 8.27 6.23
N LEU A 123 15.09 7.48 5.72
CA LEU A 123 15.11 6.01 5.84
C LEU A 123 16.42 5.42 5.31
N ASN A 124 16.87 5.87 4.13
CA ASN A 124 18.11 5.38 3.52
C ASN A 124 19.39 5.80 4.29
N ARG A 125 19.31 6.86 5.10
CA ARG A 125 20.42 7.34 5.94
C ARG A 125 20.52 6.64 7.30
N CYS A 126 19.50 5.89 7.71
CA CYS A 126 19.52 5.14 8.97
C CYS A 126 20.61 4.06 8.93
N LYS A 127 21.66 4.25 9.74
CA LYS A 127 22.80 3.33 9.86
C LYS A 127 22.67 2.37 11.03
N ARG A 128 21.91 2.75 12.06
CA ARG A 128 21.63 1.92 13.23
C ARG A 128 20.41 1.07 13.00
N SER A 129 20.30 -0.04 13.69
CA SER A 129 19.10 -0.85 13.78
C SER A 129 18.69 -1.04 15.23
N THR A 130 17.40 -1.18 15.47
CA THR A 130 16.84 -1.53 16.77
C THR A 130 15.80 -2.60 16.58
N THR A 131 15.74 -3.56 17.48
CA THR A 131 14.77 -4.66 17.43
C THR A 131 13.75 -4.51 18.54
N ILE A 132 12.47 -4.48 18.17
CA ILE A 132 11.35 -4.38 19.08
C ILE A 132 10.57 -5.70 19.03
N ALA A 133 10.43 -6.37 20.16
CA ALA A 133 9.54 -7.52 20.28
C ALA A 133 8.10 -7.04 20.43
N MET A 134 7.22 -7.43 19.52
CA MET A 134 5.78 -7.17 19.61
C MET A 134 5.06 -8.42 20.09
N ILE A 135 4.57 -8.40 21.32
CA ILE A 135 3.92 -9.54 21.98
C ILE A 135 2.41 -9.40 21.84
N GLY A 136 1.82 -10.16 20.92
CA GLY A 136 0.41 -10.01 20.57
C GLY A 136 -0.31 -11.32 20.27
N LYS A 137 -1.62 -11.22 20.03
CA LYS A 137 -2.50 -12.37 19.72
C LYS A 137 -2.61 -12.69 18.23
N TYR A 138 -2.34 -11.69 17.37
CA TYR A 138 -2.63 -11.75 15.93
C TYR A 138 -1.37 -11.65 15.10
N VAL A 139 -0.29 -12.28 15.58
CA VAL A 139 1.06 -12.19 14.99
C VAL A 139 1.17 -12.90 13.64
N ASP A 140 0.29 -13.84 13.36
CA ASP A 140 0.22 -14.56 12.08
C ASP A 140 -0.39 -13.69 10.95
N LEU A 141 -1.01 -12.55 11.31
CA LEU A 141 -1.61 -11.58 10.40
C LEU A 141 -0.89 -10.24 10.53
N GLU A 142 0.14 -10.01 9.74
CA GLU A 142 0.94 -8.78 9.78
C GLU A 142 0.12 -7.49 9.71
N ASP A 143 -0.99 -7.51 8.96
CA ASP A 143 -1.89 -6.37 8.81
C ASP A 143 -2.65 -6.01 10.09
N SER A 144 -2.78 -6.93 11.05
CA SER A 144 -3.47 -6.68 12.33
C SER A 144 -2.79 -5.60 13.16
N TYR A 145 -1.48 -5.41 12.99
CA TYR A 145 -0.69 -4.41 13.70
C TYR A 145 -0.12 -3.33 12.78
N LYS A 146 -0.69 -3.15 11.58
CA LYS A 146 -0.16 -2.24 10.56
C LYS A 146 0.11 -0.83 11.10
N SER A 147 -0.85 -0.24 11.82
CA SER A 147 -0.68 1.12 12.37
C SER A 147 0.45 1.21 13.40
N LEU A 148 0.61 0.18 14.25
CA LEU A 148 1.70 0.11 15.22
C LEU A 148 3.05 -0.06 14.54
N ASN A 149 3.11 -0.90 13.52
CA ASN A 149 4.31 -1.11 12.72
C ASN A 149 4.77 0.21 12.09
N GLU A 150 3.86 0.93 11.44
CA GLU A 150 4.16 2.22 10.83
C GLU A 150 4.59 3.27 11.87
N ALA A 151 3.95 3.30 13.05
CA ALA A 151 4.35 4.20 14.13
C ALA A 151 5.79 3.91 14.61
N LEU A 152 6.15 2.64 14.76
CA LEU A 152 7.51 2.23 15.13
C LEU A 152 8.53 2.58 14.04
N TYR A 153 8.20 2.37 12.76
CA TYR A 153 9.07 2.76 11.64
C TYR A 153 9.28 4.27 11.59
N HIS A 154 8.23 5.06 11.77
CA HIS A 154 8.32 6.53 11.84
C HIS A 154 9.21 6.99 12.98
N ALA A 155 9.01 6.43 14.19
CA ALA A 155 9.83 6.75 15.35
C ALA A 155 11.30 6.39 15.10
N GLY A 156 11.56 5.23 14.51
CA GLY A 156 12.90 4.79 14.13
C GLY A 156 13.59 5.78 13.19
N ILE A 157 12.91 6.19 12.13
CA ILE A 157 13.46 7.14 11.14
C ILE A 157 13.80 8.49 11.77
N ILE A 158 12.94 9.01 12.66
CA ILE A 158 13.19 10.25 13.38
C ILE A 158 14.44 10.12 14.24
N ASN A 159 14.66 8.95 14.83
CA ASN A 159 15.81 8.66 15.69
C ASN A 159 17.04 8.12 14.93
N GLY A 160 17.01 8.08 13.59
CA GLY A 160 18.11 7.62 12.74
C GLY A 160 18.40 6.12 12.84
N ALA A 161 17.39 5.32 13.17
CA ALA A 161 17.47 3.87 13.29
C ALA A 161 16.43 3.15 12.41
N ARG A 162 16.79 2.01 11.85
CA ARG A 162 15.84 1.08 11.26
C ARG A 162 15.24 0.21 12.35
N VAL A 163 13.93 0.09 12.39
CA VAL A 163 13.25 -0.78 13.35
C VAL A 163 13.02 -2.14 12.72
N ASN A 164 13.44 -3.19 13.41
CA ASN A 164 13.08 -4.57 13.13
C ASN A 164 12.01 -4.98 14.14
N ILE A 165 10.90 -5.52 13.68
CA ILE A 165 9.82 -5.98 14.55
C ILE A 165 9.88 -7.51 14.61
N GLU A 166 10.06 -8.04 15.82
CA GLU A 166 10.00 -9.47 16.09
C GLU A 166 8.63 -9.78 16.72
N TYR A 167 7.79 -10.50 15.98
CA TYR A 167 6.46 -10.87 16.46
C TYR A 167 6.52 -12.10 17.34
N ILE A 168 5.90 -12.00 18.51
CA ILE A 168 5.82 -13.07 19.49
C ILE A 168 4.35 -13.33 19.82
N ASP A 169 3.90 -14.56 19.56
CA ASP A 169 2.55 -14.99 19.93
C ASP A 169 2.44 -15.11 21.46
N SER A 170 1.58 -14.29 22.05
CA SER A 170 1.38 -14.27 23.49
C SER A 170 0.80 -15.60 24.04
N GLU A 171 0.23 -16.46 23.20
CA GLU A 171 -0.27 -17.79 23.61
C GLU A 171 0.84 -18.84 23.67
N LYS A 172 1.98 -18.59 22.99
CA LYS A 172 3.08 -19.55 22.85
C LYS A 172 4.32 -19.19 23.67
N ILE A 173 4.24 -18.18 24.54
CA ILE A 173 5.38 -17.76 25.35
C ILE A 173 5.75 -18.85 26.33
N ASN A 174 7.04 -19.18 26.35
CA ASN A 174 7.68 -20.12 27.24
C ASN A 174 9.10 -19.67 27.60
N ASN A 175 9.79 -20.41 28.47
CA ASN A 175 11.16 -20.07 28.91
C ASN A 175 12.18 -19.88 27.78
N LYS A 176 11.96 -20.45 26.60
CA LYS A 176 12.83 -20.25 25.42
C LYS A 176 12.62 -18.85 24.86
N TYR A 177 11.38 -18.39 24.77
CA TYR A 177 11.06 -17.02 24.31
C TYR A 177 11.60 -15.97 25.27
N LEU A 178 11.51 -16.18 26.59
CA LEU A 178 12.06 -15.27 27.59
C LEU A 178 13.58 -15.04 27.42
N LYS A 179 14.33 -16.06 27.00
CA LYS A 179 15.74 -15.92 26.67
C LYS A 179 15.97 -15.03 25.43
N ASN A 180 15.08 -15.10 24.45
CA ASN A 180 15.17 -14.27 23.25
C ASN A 180 14.82 -12.80 23.53
N LEU A 181 13.89 -12.53 24.44
CA LEU A 181 13.56 -11.17 24.86
C LEU A 181 14.75 -10.39 25.43
N LYS A 182 15.76 -11.07 25.96
CA LYS A 182 17.02 -10.43 26.41
C LYS A 182 17.85 -9.86 25.25
N LYS A 183 17.57 -10.22 24.01
CA LYS A 183 18.31 -9.80 22.82
C LYS A 183 17.67 -8.63 22.08
N VAL A 184 16.43 -8.29 22.43
CA VAL A 184 15.72 -7.16 21.81
C VAL A 184 16.00 -5.86 22.56
N ASN A 185 15.80 -4.73 21.88
CA ASN A 185 16.07 -3.41 22.45
C ASN A 185 14.83 -2.82 23.14
N GLY A 186 13.66 -3.39 22.91
CA GLY A 186 12.41 -2.97 23.53
C GLY A 186 11.31 -3.99 23.33
N ILE A 187 10.27 -3.90 24.13
CA ILE A 187 9.09 -4.77 24.09
C ILE A 187 7.88 -3.86 23.93
N LEU A 188 6.99 -4.21 23.01
CA LEU A 188 5.68 -3.60 22.82
C LEU A 188 4.59 -4.64 22.99
N VAL A 189 3.70 -4.39 23.94
CA VAL A 189 2.49 -5.20 24.14
C VAL A 189 1.30 -4.41 23.60
N PRO A 190 0.75 -4.77 22.42
CA PRO A 190 -0.40 -4.08 21.84
C PRO A 190 -1.65 -4.26 22.71
N GLY A 191 -2.54 -3.28 22.68
CA GLY A 191 -3.88 -3.41 23.23
C GLY A 191 -4.64 -4.59 22.64
N GLY A 192 -5.64 -5.09 23.36
CA GLY A 192 -6.51 -6.18 22.91
C GLY A 192 -7.56 -6.50 23.95
N PHE A 193 -8.67 -7.06 23.48
CA PHE A 193 -9.79 -7.43 24.34
C PHE A 193 -9.85 -8.96 24.53
N GLY A 194 -10.52 -9.40 25.62
CA GLY A 194 -10.74 -10.81 25.96
C GLY A 194 -9.50 -11.50 26.53
N ASP A 195 -9.68 -12.69 27.06
CA ASP A 195 -8.74 -13.39 27.93
C ASP A 195 -7.63 -14.13 27.19
N ARG A 196 -7.78 -14.34 25.87
CA ARG A 196 -6.82 -15.06 25.04
C ARG A 196 -5.43 -14.41 25.08
N GLY A 197 -4.41 -15.16 25.47
CA GLY A 197 -3.01 -14.73 25.49
C GLY A 197 -2.67 -13.70 26.59
N ILE A 198 -3.49 -13.55 27.65
CA ILE A 198 -3.21 -12.66 28.78
C ILE A 198 -1.95 -13.11 29.52
N GLU A 199 -1.86 -14.40 29.88
CA GLU A 199 -0.74 -14.95 30.64
C GLU A 199 0.63 -14.71 29.98
N GLY A 200 0.68 -14.73 28.67
CA GLY A 200 1.89 -14.43 27.92
C GLY A 200 2.22 -12.94 27.77
N LYS A 201 1.32 -12.05 28.20
CA LYS A 201 1.52 -10.59 28.17
C LYS A 201 1.95 -10.06 29.54
N ILE A 202 1.66 -10.79 30.62
CA ILE A 202 2.05 -10.52 31.99
C ILE A 202 3.44 -11.06 32.26
#